data_df223e577864df697296f8508e5503d5
#
_entry.id   df223e577864df697296f8508e5503d5
#
_cell.length_a   1.000
_cell.length_b   1.000
_cell.length_c   1.000
_cell.angle_alpha   90.00
_cell.angle_beta   90.00
_cell.angle_gamma   90.00
#
_symmetry.space_group_name_H-M   'P 1'
#
loop_
_entity.id
_entity.type
_entity.pdbx_description
1 polymer ?
#
loop_
_entity_poly.entity_id
_entity_poly.type
_entity_poly.pdbx_seq_one_letter_code
_entity_poly.pdbx_strand_id
1 'polypeptide(L)'
;MPKLFLDYVGMGDSDKPKDYAYSTSERTDLIEAIWRDLGIQSTTLVAFDFSSLVILEHLRRRLERAERGVPVGGPDIRGVFIFNGGLFTDGHSHPWYTTPMLRRLPTRARGRLGRPFALFKRMPGVRKMWSRGYHVTDAEMRELHSAMDRHDGLFYLAAAAGFVADHKAQGDRLDFSQLFKVYRDQFPFLVGGSDEDPFEHRQLDLVQKRLGKLALQIERLPGGHLTTNEQPEALAALIAKFERGFAKMQPAAGSV
;
A
#
# COMPACT_ATOMS: atom_id res chain seq x y z
N MET A 1 8.43 16.58 -11.07
CA MET A 1 7.88 16.83 -9.73
C MET A 1 8.78 16.18 -8.67
N PRO A 2 8.95 16.78 -7.49
CA PRO A 2 9.61 16.15 -6.38
C PRO A 2 8.88 14.85 -6.01
N LYS A 3 9.64 13.86 -5.51
CA LYS A 3 9.10 12.56 -5.07
C LYS A 3 9.50 12.34 -3.62
N LEU A 4 8.55 11.90 -2.81
CA LEU A 4 8.76 11.57 -1.42
C LEU A 4 8.59 10.06 -1.26
N PHE A 5 9.64 9.39 -0.82
CA PHE A 5 9.63 7.98 -0.42
C PHE A 5 9.79 7.91 1.08
N LEU A 6 8.99 7.09 1.72
CA LEU A 6 8.96 6.95 3.18
C LEU A 6 9.06 5.48 3.57
N ASP A 7 9.92 5.21 4.53
CA ASP A 7 9.84 3.96 5.27
C ASP A 7 8.83 4.13 6.41
N TYR A 8 7.79 3.33 6.42
CA TYR A 8 6.83 3.34 7.53
C TYR A 8 7.50 2.89 8.83
N VAL A 9 7.00 3.40 9.96
CA VAL A 9 7.39 2.87 11.27
C VAL A 9 7.25 1.35 11.27
N GLY A 10 8.32 0.67 11.62
CA GLY A 10 8.45 -0.78 11.53
C GLY A 10 9.12 -1.29 10.26
N MET A 11 9.49 -0.43 9.29
CA MET A 11 10.07 -0.80 8.00
C MET A 11 11.39 -0.07 7.75
N GLY A 12 12.25 -0.66 6.90
CA GLY A 12 13.47 -0.05 6.38
C GLY A 12 14.34 0.58 7.47
N ASP A 13 14.67 1.84 7.29
CA ASP A 13 15.49 2.64 8.22
C ASP A 13 14.66 3.37 9.31
N SER A 14 13.33 3.28 9.26
CA SER A 14 12.48 3.83 10.31
C SER A 14 12.55 3.03 11.61
N ASP A 15 12.25 3.68 12.72
CA ASP A 15 12.17 3.07 14.03
C ASP A 15 11.22 1.90 14.09
N LYS A 16 11.52 0.92 14.95
CA LYS A 16 10.71 -0.29 15.16
C LYS A 16 10.31 -0.44 16.64
N PRO A 17 9.50 0.50 17.17
CA PRO A 17 9.15 0.50 18.60
C PRO A 17 8.33 -0.74 18.98
N LYS A 18 8.68 -1.32 20.14
CA LYS A 18 8.09 -2.57 20.62
C LYS A 18 6.67 -2.43 21.16
N ASP A 19 6.30 -1.23 21.56
CA ASP A 19 5.03 -0.89 22.17
C ASP A 19 4.08 -0.14 21.20
N TYR A 20 4.41 -0.13 19.91
CA TYR A 20 3.59 0.48 18.85
C TYR A 20 2.61 -0.55 18.27
N ALA A 21 1.37 -0.16 17.99
CA ALA A 21 0.35 -1.10 17.54
C ALA A 21 0.52 -1.48 16.07
N TYR A 22 1.20 -0.66 15.27
CA TYR A 22 1.40 -0.87 13.83
C TYR A 22 0.09 -0.97 13.05
N SER A 23 -0.94 -0.27 13.50
CA SER A 23 -2.22 -0.23 12.81
C SER A 23 -2.16 0.63 11.56
N THR A 24 -3.09 0.39 10.64
CA THR A 24 -3.28 1.23 9.45
C THR A 24 -3.56 2.68 9.84
N SER A 25 -4.36 2.89 10.90
CA SER A 25 -4.70 4.22 11.41
C SER A 25 -3.48 5.01 11.86
N GLU A 26 -2.62 4.43 12.72
CA GLU A 26 -1.41 5.10 13.23
C GLU A 26 -0.42 5.44 12.11
N ARG A 27 -0.29 4.57 11.11
CA ARG A 27 0.57 4.86 9.96
C ARG A 27 0.01 6.00 9.11
N THR A 28 -1.31 6.09 9.00
CA THR A 28 -1.97 7.21 8.33
C THR A 28 -1.77 8.51 9.10
N ASP A 29 -1.84 8.49 10.45
CA ASP A 29 -1.54 9.65 11.29
C ASP A 29 -0.14 10.20 11.02
N LEU A 30 0.85 9.31 10.92
CA LEU A 30 2.24 9.70 10.64
C LEU A 30 2.40 10.31 9.25
N ILE A 31 1.78 9.72 8.22
CA ILE A 31 1.83 10.25 6.86
C ILE A 31 1.16 11.62 6.79
N GLU A 32 -0.01 11.79 7.40
CA GLU A 32 -0.70 13.08 7.45
C GLU A 32 0.13 14.13 8.21
N ALA A 33 0.84 13.74 9.27
CA ALA A 33 1.77 14.61 9.99
C ALA A 33 2.96 15.02 9.12
N ILE A 34 3.62 14.08 8.45
CA ILE A 34 4.76 14.35 7.56
C ILE A 34 4.36 15.30 6.43
N TRP A 35 3.21 15.10 5.80
CA TRP A 35 2.73 16.01 4.75
C TRP A 35 2.53 17.44 5.26
N ARG A 36 1.99 17.58 6.45
CA ARG A 36 1.80 18.87 7.11
C ARG A 36 3.14 19.53 7.43
N ASP A 37 4.06 18.79 8.04
CA ASP A 37 5.35 19.31 8.49
C ASP A 37 6.25 19.70 7.31
N LEU A 38 6.14 18.98 6.18
CA LEU A 38 6.82 19.32 4.93
C LEU A 38 6.08 20.39 4.10
N GLY A 39 4.91 20.85 4.54
CA GLY A 39 4.12 21.86 3.84
C GLY A 39 3.63 21.39 2.46
N ILE A 40 3.33 20.11 2.28
CA ILE A 40 2.89 19.55 1.00
C ILE A 40 1.46 20.03 0.72
N GLN A 41 1.29 20.88 -0.28
CA GLN A 41 0.00 21.45 -0.65
C GLN A 41 -0.77 20.58 -1.65
N SER A 42 -0.09 19.81 -2.49
CA SER A 42 -0.69 18.99 -3.54
C SER A 42 0.15 17.76 -3.81
N THR A 43 -0.48 16.61 -4.03
CA THR A 43 0.24 15.34 -4.24
C THR A 43 -0.51 14.36 -5.13
N THR A 44 0.23 13.49 -5.82
CA THR A 44 -0.27 12.23 -6.37
C THR A 44 0.11 11.13 -5.40
N LEU A 45 -0.87 10.33 -4.98
CA LEU A 45 -0.65 9.20 -4.09
C LEU A 45 -0.29 7.97 -4.91
N VAL A 46 0.88 7.41 -4.65
CA VAL A 46 1.33 6.16 -5.27
C VAL A 46 1.50 5.13 -4.17
N ALA A 47 0.73 4.06 -4.23
CA ALA A 47 0.73 2.99 -3.25
C ALA A 47 1.11 1.66 -3.85
N PHE A 48 1.87 0.90 -3.10
CA PHE A 48 2.22 -0.48 -3.38
C PHE A 48 1.91 -1.32 -2.15
N ASP A 49 1.30 -2.51 -2.36
CA ASP A 49 0.97 -3.47 -1.31
C ASP A 49 0.21 -2.83 -0.13
N PHE A 50 0.75 -2.95 1.06
CA PHE A 50 0.20 -2.42 2.31
C PHE A 50 -0.13 -0.92 2.26
N SER A 51 0.64 -0.12 1.50
CA SER A 51 0.38 1.33 1.36
C SER A 51 -1.01 1.63 0.80
N SER A 52 -1.63 0.67 0.10
CA SER A 52 -3.01 0.80 -0.37
C SER A 52 -3.98 1.06 0.79
N LEU A 53 -3.84 0.33 1.91
CA LEU A 53 -4.70 0.52 3.07
C LEU A 53 -4.51 1.88 3.73
N VAL A 54 -3.28 2.41 3.74
CA VAL A 54 -3.00 3.75 4.26
C VAL A 54 -3.69 4.81 3.40
N ILE A 55 -3.68 4.65 2.07
CA ILE A 55 -4.41 5.55 1.16
C ILE A 55 -5.92 5.43 1.36
N LEU A 56 -6.46 4.21 1.46
CA LEU A 56 -7.90 4.01 1.72
C LEU A 56 -8.32 4.65 3.04
N GLU A 57 -7.53 4.50 4.09
CA GLU A 57 -7.78 5.13 5.39
C GLU A 57 -7.75 6.66 5.28
N HIS A 58 -6.77 7.23 4.59
CA HIS A 58 -6.70 8.67 4.36
C HIS A 58 -7.92 9.19 3.60
N LEU A 59 -8.32 8.54 2.50
CA LEU A 59 -9.51 8.91 1.73
C LEU A 59 -10.78 8.80 2.58
N ARG A 60 -10.89 7.75 3.40
CA ARG A 60 -12.03 7.57 4.30
C ARG A 60 -12.12 8.67 5.34
N ARG A 61 -11.00 9.05 5.95
CA ARG A 61 -10.95 10.16 6.90
C ARG A 61 -11.35 11.50 6.26
N ARG A 62 -10.93 11.74 5.03
CA ARG A 62 -11.35 12.92 4.26
C ARG A 62 -12.87 12.96 4.08
N LEU A 63 -13.46 11.82 3.71
CA LEU A 63 -14.92 11.69 3.57
C LEU A 63 -15.63 11.94 4.90
N GLU A 64 -15.20 11.29 5.98
CA GLU A 64 -15.79 11.43 7.32
C GLU A 64 -15.69 12.87 7.86
N ARG A 65 -14.60 13.58 7.55
CA ARG A 65 -14.46 15.01 7.90
C ARG A 65 -15.45 15.87 7.11
N ALA A 66 -15.57 15.62 5.79
CA ALA A 66 -16.52 16.33 4.95
C ALA A 66 -17.97 16.11 5.39
N GLU A 67 -18.35 14.87 5.71
CA GLU A 67 -19.68 14.50 6.22
C GLU A 67 -20.03 15.21 7.55
N ARG A 68 -19.02 15.50 8.36
CA ARG A 68 -19.17 16.23 9.63
C ARG A 68 -19.10 17.77 9.49
N GLY A 69 -18.87 18.27 8.27
CA GLY A 69 -18.66 19.71 8.04
C GLY A 69 -17.36 20.25 8.65
N VAL A 70 -16.36 19.37 8.90
CA VAL A 70 -15.04 19.75 9.44
C VAL A 70 -14.07 19.93 8.28
N PRO A 71 -13.11 20.89 8.35
CA PRO A 71 -12.11 21.05 7.32
C PRO A 71 -11.40 19.73 7.02
N VAL A 72 -11.34 19.37 5.75
CA VAL A 72 -10.79 18.07 5.30
C VAL A 72 -9.29 17.96 5.64
N GLY A 73 -8.55 19.06 5.51
CA GLY A 73 -7.11 19.09 5.78
C GLY A 73 -6.28 18.24 4.82
N GLY A 74 -4.96 18.33 4.98
CA GLY A 74 -4.01 17.62 4.12
C GLY A 74 -3.88 18.22 2.72
N PRO A 75 -3.05 17.59 1.85
CA PRO A 75 -2.80 18.07 0.51
C PRO A 75 -3.99 17.85 -0.43
N ASP A 76 -4.07 18.67 -1.48
CA ASP A 76 -4.94 18.39 -2.63
C ASP A 76 -4.47 17.13 -3.34
N ILE A 77 -5.36 16.15 -3.51
CA ILE A 77 -5.05 14.90 -4.19
C ILE A 77 -5.26 15.10 -5.69
N ARG A 78 -4.20 14.93 -6.46
CA ARG A 78 -4.22 15.05 -7.92
C ARG A 78 -4.53 13.73 -8.63
N GLY A 79 -4.31 12.61 -7.96
CA GLY A 79 -4.57 11.28 -8.48
C GLY A 79 -4.14 10.21 -7.50
N VAL A 80 -4.69 9.02 -7.66
CA VAL A 80 -4.40 7.84 -6.83
C VAL A 80 -4.00 6.68 -7.73
N PHE A 81 -2.78 6.19 -7.53
CA PHE A 81 -2.22 5.03 -8.21
C PHE A 81 -1.98 3.94 -7.19
N ILE A 82 -2.64 2.78 -7.33
CA ILE A 82 -2.47 1.63 -6.43
C ILE A 82 -2.02 0.44 -7.25
N PHE A 83 -0.94 -0.23 -6.81
CA PHE A 83 -0.39 -1.39 -7.48
C PHE A 83 -0.13 -2.53 -6.48
N ASN A 84 -0.54 -3.76 -6.81
CA ASN A 84 -0.45 -4.94 -5.95
C ASN A 84 -0.97 -4.69 -4.52
N GLY A 85 -2.08 -3.96 -4.39
CA GLY A 85 -2.61 -3.51 -3.11
C GLY A 85 -3.90 -4.21 -2.69
N GLY A 86 -4.11 -4.30 -1.38
CA GLY A 86 -5.34 -4.81 -0.78
C GLY A 86 -6.48 -3.79 -0.87
N LEU A 87 -7.44 -4.01 -1.77
CA LEU A 87 -8.57 -3.12 -2.04
C LEU A 87 -9.88 -3.63 -1.45
N PHE A 88 -9.99 -4.96 -1.35
CA PHE A 88 -11.17 -5.66 -0.84
C PHE A 88 -10.76 -6.74 0.14
N THR A 89 -11.50 -6.86 1.22
CA THR A 89 -11.23 -7.82 2.31
C THR A 89 -11.29 -9.28 1.87
N ASP A 90 -12.11 -9.59 0.86
CA ASP A 90 -12.27 -10.93 0.29
C ASP A 90 -11.27 -11.24 -0.84
N GLY A 91 -10.44 -10.26 -1.22
CA GLY A 91 -9.41 -10.41 -2.24
C GLY A 91 -8.07 -10.92 -1.72
N HIS A 92 -7.83 -10.86 -0.42
CA HIS A 92 -6.56 -11.26 0.18
C HIS A 92 -6.31 -12.77 0.12
N SER A 93 -5.10 -13.16 -0.29
CA SER A 93 -4.61 -14.53 -0.32
C SER A 93 -3.37 -14.72 0.57
N HIS A 94 -3.36 -14.10 1.73
CA HIS A 94 -2.23 -14.08 2.65
C HIS A 94 -2.14 -15.36 3.49
N PRO A 95 -0.92 -15.73 3.94
CA PRO A 95 -0.70 -16.88 4.81
C PRO A 95 -1.41 -16.75 6.15
N TRP A 96 -1.59 -17.89 6.84
CA TRP A 96 -2.28 -17.99 8.12
C TRP A 96 -1.76 -17.07 9.23
N TYR A 97 -0.46 -16.73 9.23
CA TYR A 97 0.15 -15.85 10.23
C TYR A 97 -0.30 -14.39 10.13
N THR A 98 -0.98 -14.01 9.05
CA THR A 98 -1.64 -12.70 8.92
C THR A 98 -3.05 -12.67 9.51
N THR A 99 -3.48 -13.79 10.11
CA THR A 99 -4.85 -13.96 10.61
C THR A 99 -5.14 -13.12 11.86
N PRO A 100 -6.44 -12.85 12.15
CA PRO A 100 -6.84 -12.11 13.35
C PRO A 100 -6.35 -12.70 14.67
N MET A 101 -6.06 -14.00 14.71
CA MET A 101 -5.58 -14.66 15.93
C MET A 101 -4.24 -14.08 16.42
N LEU A 102 -3.28 -13.87 15.52
CA LEU A 102 -2.01 -13.24 15.87
C LEU A 102 -2.16 -11.77 16.24
N ARG A 103 -3.13 -11.07 15.65
CA ARG A 103 -3.42 -9.68 15.96
C ARG A 103 -3.84 -9.48 17.42
N ARG A 104 -4.48 -10.48 18.05
CA ARG A 104 -4.88 -10.42 19.46
C ARG A 104 -3.71 -10.48 20.44
N LEU A 105 -2.54 -10.93 20.00
CA LEU A 105 -1.34 -10.97 20.82
C LEU A 105 -0.71 -9.58 20.91
N PRO A 106 -0.20 -9.17 22.10
CA PRO A 106 0.60 -7.98 22.24
C PRO A 106 1.77 -7.96 21.24
N THR A 107 2.17 -6.78 20.77
CA THR A 107 3.25 -6.62 19.78
C THR A 107 4.54 -7.31 20.22
N ARG A 108 4.91 -7.22 21.51
CA ARG A 108 6.07 -7.92 22.08
C ARG A 108 5.98 -9.45 21.95
N ALA A 109 4.80 -10.02 22.15
CA ALA A 109 4.59 -11.46 22.00
C ALA A 109 4.68 -11.86 20.53
N ARG A 110 4.07 -11.07 19.62
CA ARG A 110 4.19 -11.27 18.17
C ARG A 110 5.65 -11.22 17.71
N GLY A 111 6.43 -10.23 18.21
CA GLY A 111 7.85 -10.09 17.92
C GLY A 111 8.66 -11.31 18.34
N ARG A 112 8.39 -11.87 19.54
CA ARG A 112 9.04 -13.10 20.01
C ARG A 112 8.69 -14.32 19.15
N LEU A 113 7.45 -14.43 18.70
CA LEU A 113 7.01 -15.47 17.77
C LEU A 113 7.60 -15.29 16.37
N GLY A 114 7.88 -14.05 15.96
CA GLY A 114 8.52 -13.73 14.68
C GLY A 114 10.00 -14.13 14.62
N ARG A 115 10.69 -14.30 15.74
CA ARG A 115 12.11 -14.71 15.76
C ARG A 115 12.43 -16.01 15.01
N PRO A 116 11.65 -17.10 15.14
CA PRO A 116 11.84 -18.28 14.30
C PRO A 116 11.62 -17.99 12.82
N PHE A 117 10.78 -17.01 12.49
CA PHE A 117 10.52 -16.61 11.11
C PHE A 117 11.70 -15.84 10.46
N ALA A 118 12.68 -15.40 11.22
CA ALA A 118 13.96 -14.94 10.66
C ALA A 118 14.67 -16.04 9.86
N LEU A 119 14.41 -17.30 10.20
CA LEU A 119 14.85 -18.45 9.42
C LEU A 119 14.13 -18.51 8.05
N PHE A 120 12.97 -17.87 7.89
CA PHE A 120 12.28 -17.72 6.60
C PHE A 120 13.11 -16.99 5.54
N LYS A 121 14.12 -16.23 5.93
CA LYS A 121 15.08 -15.62 5.00
C LYS A 121 15.74 -16.63 4.05
N ARG A 122 15.83 -17.88 4.48
CA ARG A 122 16.39 -19.00 3.72
C ARG A 122 15.33 -19.90 3.11
N MET A 123 14.04 -19.58 3.26
CA MET A 123 12.96 -20.47 2.86
C MET A 123 12.39 -20.16 1.46
N PRO A 124 11.92 -21.19 0.75
CA PRO A 124 11.26 -21.05 -0.55
C PRO A 124 10.07 -20.08 -0.59
N GLY A 125 9.48 -19.78 0.60
CA GLY A 125 8.35 -18.87 0.72
C GLY A 125 8.65 -17.42 0.30
N VAL A 126 9.85 -16.93 0.60
CA VAL A 126 10.25 -15.57 0.21
C VAL A 126 10.43 -15.48 -1.31
N ARG A 127 10.97 -16.55 -1.93
CA ARG A 127 11.12 -16.63 -3.40
C ARG A 127 9.79 -16.48 -4.14
N LYS A 128 8.67 -16.88 -3.54
CA LYS A 128 7.33 -16.75 -4.12
C LYS A 128 6.86 -15.30 -4.29
N MET A 129 7.55 -14.33 -3.68
CA MET A 129 7.26 -12.92 -3.89
C MET A 129 7.63 -12.43 -5.30
N TRP A 130 8.52 -13.15 -5.98
CA TRP A 130 8.85 -12.92 -7.38
C TRP A 130 8.11 -13.91 -8.29
N SER A 131 7.96 -13.55 -9.54
CA SER A 131 7.41 -14.44 -10.57
C SER A 131 8.30 -15.68 -10.75
N ARG A 132 7.70 -16.74 -11.29
CA ARG A 132 8.42 -18.01 -11.49
C ARG A 132 9.61 -17.89 -12.44
N GLY A 133 9.48 -17.02 -13.45
CA GLY A 133 10.52 -16.79 -14.45
C GLY A 133 11.63 -15.83 -14.02
N TYR A 134 11.44 -15.08 -12.95
CA TYR A 134 12.42 -14.11 -12.49
C TYR A 134 13.58 -14.77 -11.75
N HIS A 135 14.81 -14.45 -12.15
CA HIS A 135 16.01 -14.93 -11.49
C HIS A 135 16.45 -13.95 -10.41
N VAL A 136 16.03 -14.19 -9.18
CA VAL A 136 16.44 -13.39 -8.02
C VAL A 136 17.94 -13.56 -7.77
N THR A 137 18.68 -12.49 -7.79
CA THR A 137 20.10 -12.48 -7.51
C THR A 137 20.40 -12.54 -6.02
N ASP A 138 21.60 -13.01 -5.66
CA ASP A 138 22.06 -12.96 -4.26
C ASP A 138 22.17 -11.52 -3.72
N ALA A 139 22.41 -10.54 -4.60
CA ALA A 139 22.44 -9.13 -4.22
C ALA A 139 21.06 -8.63 -3.78
N GLU A 140 20.02 -8.89 -4.58
CA GLU A 140 18.62 -8.53 -4.25
C GLU A 140 18.16 -9.22 -2.96
N MET A 141 18.49 -10.50 -2.79
CA MET A 141 18.17 -11.22 -1.57
C MET A 141 18.88 -10.62 -0.35
N ARG A 142 20.14 -10.23 -0.47
CA ARG A 142 20.88 -9.57 0.63
C ARG A 142 20.29 -8.21 0.96
N GLU A 143 19.91 -7.43 -0.04
CA GLU A 143 19.29 -6.12 0.16
C GLU A 143 17.96 -6.24 0.89
N LEU A 144 17.08 -7.13 0.42
CA LEU A 144 15.79 -7.41 1.08
C LEU A 144 15.98 -7.84 2.54
N HIS A 145 16.94 -8.75 2.78
CA HIS A 145 17.26 -9.18 4.15
C HIS A 145 17.83 -8.05 5.01
N SER A 146 18.72 -7.24 4.44
CA SER A 146 19.29 -6.09 5.15
C SER A 146 18.20 -5.10 5.56
N ALA A 147 17.27 -4.80 4.65
CA ALA A 147 16.13 -3.93 4.96
C ALA A 147 15.23 -4.49 6.07
N MET A 148 15.06 -5.80 6.13
CA MET A 148 14.29 -6.47 7.19
C MET A 148 15.03 -6.51 8.54
N ASP A 149 16.37 -6.58 8.53
CA ASP A 149 17.17 -6.77 9.75
C ASP A 149 17.53 -5.48 10.47
N ARG A 150 17.53 -4.35 9.77
CA ARG A 150 17.87 -3.05 10.39
C ARG A 150 16.93 -2.74 11.55
N HIS A 151 17.47 -2.14 12.59
CA HIS A 151 16.71 -1.68 13.76
C HIS A 151 15.79 -2.75 14.40
N ASP A 152 16.33 -3.96 14.61
CA ASP A 152 15.59 -5.09 15.21
C ASP A 152 14.43 -5.60 14.32
N GLY A 153 14.67 -5.74 13.02
CA GLY A 153 13.69 -6.06 11.97
C GLY A 153 12.88 -7.35 12.14
N LEU A 154 13.27 -8.22 13.08
CA LEU A 154 12.44 -9.38 13.48
C LEU A 154 11.10 -8.95 14.07
N PHE A 155 11.03 -7.75 14.64
CA PHE A 155 9.81 -7.13 15.10
C PHE A 155 8.88 -6.75 13.95
N TYR A 156 9.45 -6.35 12.82
CA TYR A 156 8.73 -5.97 11.61
C TYR A 156 7.79 -7.07 11.09
N LEU A 157 8.26 -8.32 11.01
CA LEU A 157 7.42 -9.43 10.53
C LEU A 157 6.15 -9.60 11.37
N ALA A 158 6.25 -9.40 12.68
CA ALA A 158 5.11 -9.42 13.58
C ALA A 158 4.19 -8.21 13.41
N ALA A 159 4.75 -7.06 13.06
CA ALA A 159 4.00 -5.84 12.80
C ALA A 159 3.29 -5.89 11.43
N ALA A 160 3.96 -6.40 10.40
CA ALA A 160 3.39 -6.60 9.07
C ALA A 160 2.26 -7.64 9.07
N ALA A 161 2.32 -8.66 9.95
CA ALA A 161 1.30 -9.70 10.03
C ALA A 161 -0.11 -9.19 10.38
N GLY A 162 -0.24 -7.95 10.86
CA GLY A 162 -1.53 -7.39 11.31
C GLY A 162 -2.40 -6.76 10.23
N PHE A 163 -1.87 -6.38 9.07
CA PHE A 163 -2.58 -5.49 8.16
C PHE A 163 -3.84 -6.10 7.51
N VAL A 164 -3.82 -7.39 7.16
CA VAL A 164 -5.02 -8.08 6.64
C VAL A 164 -6.12 -8.15 7.71
N ALA A 165 -5.72 -8.36 8.97
CA ALA A 165 -6.67 -8.36 10.08
C ALA A 165 -7.24 -6.96 10.34
N ASP A 166 -6.43 -5.92 10.21
CA ASP A 166 -6.89 -4.53 10.28
C ASP A 166 -7.88 -4.21 9.17
N HIS A 167 -7.59 -4.60 7.92
CA HIS A 167 -8.50 -4.41 6.81
C HIS A 167 -9.84 -5.11 7.06
N LYS A 168 -9.81 -6.38 7.47
CA LYS A 168 -11.02 -7.14 7.80
C LYS A 168 -11.81 -6.55 8.96
N ALA A 169 -11.13 -6.01 9.97
CA ALA A 169 -11.78 -5.34 11.09
C ALA A 169 -12.46 -4.01 10.71
N GLN A 170 -11.93 -3.31 9.71
CA GLN A 170 -12.52 -2.10 9.15
C GLN A 170 -13.71 -2.39 8.21
N GLY A 171 -13.78 -3.62 7.67
CA GLY A 171 -14.90 -4.05 6.83
C GLY A 171 -15.21 -3.05 5.70
N ASP A 172 -16.49 -2.69 5.59
CA ASP A 172 -16.99 -1.79 4.55
C ASP A 172 -16.45 -0.35 4.67
N ARG A 173 -15.90 0.04 5.84
CA ARG A 173 -15.33 1.37 6.03
C ARG A 173 -14.17 1.65 5.07
N LEU A 174 -13.36 0.65 4.77
CA LEU A 174 -12.24 0.74 3.83
C LEU A 174 -12.51 0.05 2.49
N ASP A 175 -13.77 -0.17 2.12
CA ASP A 175 -14.12 -0.74 0.81
C ASP A 175 -13.77 0.23 -0.32
N PHE A 176 -12.90 -0.20 -1.22
CA PHE A 176 -12.43 0.61 -2.33
C PHE A 176 -13.57 1.05 -3.26
N SER A 177 -14.59 0.22 -3.46
CA SER A 177 -15.70 0.57 -4.36
C SER A 177 -16.48 1.78 -3.87
N GLN A 178 -16.66 1.91 -2.56
CA GLN A 178 -17.33 3.06 -1.97
C GLN A 178 -16.49 4.32 -2.14
N LEU A 179 -15.21 4.26 -1.77
CA LEU A 179 -14.31 5.40 -1.87
C LEU A 179 -14.08 5.84 -3.33
N PHE A 180 -13.92 4.88 -4.24
CA PHE A 180 -13.82 5.19 -5.66
C PHE A 180 -15.04 5.95 -6.20
N LYS A 181 -16.26 5.50 -5.87
CA LYS A 181 -17.50 6.17 -6.31
C LYS A 181 -17.62 7.60 -5.82
N VAL A 182 -17.12 7.89 -4.60
CA VAL A 182 -17.13 9.25 -4.03
C VAL A 182 -16.11 10.16 -4.71
N TYR A 183 -14.92 9.64 -5.02
CA TYR A 183 -13.80 10.46 -5.44
C TYR A 183 -13.49 10.46 -6.94
N ARG A 184 -14.06 9.55 -7.73
CA ARG A 184 -13.73 9.37 -9.16
C ARG A 184 -13.96 10.62 -10.02
N ASP A 185 -14.86 11.50 -9.61
CA ASP A 185 -15.17 12.74 -10.33
C ASP A 185 -14.30 13.93 -9.83
N GLN A 186 -13.51 13.73 -8.76
CA GLN A 186 -12.61 14.73 -8.18
C GLN A 186 -11.16 14.56 -8.67
N PHE A 187 -10.70 13.32 -8.80
CA PHE A 187 -9.37 12.98 -9.30
C PHE A 187 -9.33 11.57 -9.91
N PRO A 188 -8.40 11.33 -10.84
CA PRO A 188 -8.28 10.03 -11.48
C PRO A 188 -7.71 8.96 -10.56
N PHE A 189 -8.13 7.71 -10.84
CA PHE A 189 -7.59 6.51 -10.22
C PHE A 189 -6.99 5.60 -11.27
N LEU A 190 -5.86 4.98 -10.93
CA LEU A 190 -5.34 3.81 -11.61
C LEU A 190 -5.13 2.69 -10.59
N VAL A 191 -5.64 1.51 -10.91
CA VAL A 191 -5.38 0.30 -10.15
C VAL A 191 -4.64 -0.68 -11.03
N GLY A 192 -3.49 -1.13 -10.57
CA GLY A 192 -2.68 -2.10 -11.27
C GLY A 192 -2.33 -3.31 -10.41
N GLY A 193 -1.85 -4.35 -11.05
CA GLY A 193 -1.35 -5.54 -10.38
C GLY A 193 -0.58 -6.45 -11.30
N SER A 194 0.07 -7.43 -10.70
CA SER A 194 0.89 -8.41 -11.37
C SER A 194 0.18 -9.76 -11.51
N ASP A 195 0.46 -10.45 -12.61
CA ASP A 195 -0.22 -11.71 -12.94
C ASP A 195 0.13 -12.86 -11.98
N GLU A 196 1.33 -12.86 -11.42
CA GLU A 196 1.82 -13.91 -10.52
C GLU A 196 1.95 -13.44 -9.07
N ASP A 197 1.23 -12.37 -8.65
CA ASP A 197 1.23 -11.94 -7.25
C ASP A 197 0.57 -13.01 -6.37
N PRO A 198 1.28 -13.63 -5.41
CA PRO A 198 0.72 -14.69 -4.58
C PRO A 198 -0.25 -14.18 -3.52
N PHE A 199 -0.27 -12.88 -3.23
CA PHE A 199 -1.02 -12.28 -2.13
C PHE A 199 -2.29 -11.57 -2.59
N GLU A 200 -2.19 -10.78 -3.67
CA GLU A 200 -3.25 -9.87 -4.10
C GLU A 200 -3.75 -10.15 -5.53
N HIS A 201 -3.42 -11.32 -6.10
CA HIS A 201 -3.80 -11.69 -7.48
C HIS A 201 -5.32 -11.59 -7.75
N ARG A 202 -6.17 -11.77 -6.73
CA ARG A 202 -7.63 -11.69 -6.85
C ARG A 202 -8.17 -10.26 -6.87
N GLN A 203 -7.38 -9.29 -6.44
CA GLN A 203 -7.88 -7.91 -6.27
C GLN A 203 -8.28 -7.29 -7.60
N LEU A 204 -7.47 -7.44 -8.65
CA LEU A 204 -7.82 -6.89 -9.97
C LEU A 204 -9.08 -7.51 -10.57
N ASP A 205 -9.29 -8.82 -10.37
CA ASP A 205 -10.51 -9.49 -10.84
C ASP A 205 -11.74 -8.95 -10.10
N LEU A 206 -11.61 -8.69 -8.80
CA LEU A 206 -12.66 -8.05 -8.00
C LEU A 206 -12.91 -6.62 -8.45
N VAL A 207 -11.86 -5.84 -8.73
CA VAL A 207 -11.97 -4.49 -9.30
C VAL A 207 -12.71 -4.55 -10.62
N GLN A 208 -12.30 -5.40 -11.55
CA GLN A 208 -12.95 -5.56 -12.85
C GLN A 208 -14.43 -5.97 -12.71
N LYS A 209 -14.72 -6.90 -11.81
CA LYS A 209 -16.08 -7.38 -11.55
C LYS A 209 -16.97 -6.29 -10.93
N ARG A 210 -16.45 -5.52 -9.97
CA ARG A 210 -17.26 -4.56 -9.18
C ARG A 210 -17.31 -3.17 -9.81
N LEU A 211 -16.25 -2.77 -10.51
CA LEU A 211 -16.06 -1.40 -10.99
C LEU A 211 -15.74 -1.29 -12.48
N GLY A 212 -15.57 -2.39 -13.21
CA GLY A 212 -15.15 -2.37 -14.62
C GLY A 212 -16.11 -1.67 -15.58
N LYS A 213 -17.35 -1.38 -15.16
CA LYS A 213 -18.32 -0.56 -15.93
C LYS A 213 -18.16 0.94 -15.65
N LEU A 214 -17.37 1.31 -14.67
CA LEU A 214 -17.07 2.69 -14.33
C LEU A 214 -15.72 3.04 -14.95
N ALA A 215 -15.46 4.28 -15.29
CA ALA A 215 -14.25 4.73 -15.99
C ALA A 215 -12.98 4.63 -15.10
N LEU A 216 -12.74 3.48 -14.47
CA LEU A 216 -11.55 3.18 -13.70
C LEU A 216 -10.48 2.60 -14.63
N GLN A 217 -9.28 3.18 -14.61
CA GLN A 217 -8.14 2.64 -15.33
C GLN A 217 -7.58 1.43 -14.58
N ILE A 218 -7.51 0.29 -15.27
CA ILE A 218 -7.00 -0.96 -14.74
C ILE A 218 -5.82 -1.41 -15.62
N GLU A 219 -4.68 -1.72 -15.00
CA GLU A 219 -3.47 -2.12 -15.72
C GLU A 219 -2.88 -3.41 -15.12
N ARG A 220 -2.35 -4.27 -15.99
CA ARG A 220 -1.65 -5.50 -15.60
C ARG A 220 -0.22 -5.45 -16.10
N LEU A 221 0.73 -5.84 -15.25
CA LEU A 221 2.11 -6.05 -15.63
C LEU A 221 2.50 -7.51 -15.39
N PRO A 222 3.37 -8.07 -16.22
CA PRO A 222 3.96 -9.38 -15.91
C PRO A 222 4.82 -9.25 -14.65
N GLY A 223 4.87 -10.30 -13.84
CA GLY A 223 5.69 -10.32 -12.64
C GLY A 223 4.96 -10.87 -11.42
N GLY A 224 5.70 -10.99 -10.32
CA GLY A 224 5.21 -11.39 -9.02
C GLY A 224 4.80 -10.20 -8.15
N HIS A 225 4.78 -10.43 -6.84
CA HIS A 225 4.44 -9.36 -5.90
C HIS A 225 5.45 -8.20 -5.95
N LEU A 226 6.75 -8.48 -6.06
CA LEU A 226 7.80 -7.48 -6.10
C LEU A 226 8.06 -6.94 -7.52
N THR A 227 7.01 -6.49 -8.19
CA THR A 227 7.08 -5.88 -9.53
C THR A 227 8.03 -4.68 -9.56
N THR A 228 8.23 -3.98 -8.46
CA THR A 228 9.21 -2.91 -8.31
C THR A 228 10.65 -3.37 -8.60
N ASN A 229 10.96 -4.64 -8.36
CA ASN A 229 12.25 -5.25 -8.66
C ASN A 229 12.27 -5.88 -10.07
N GLU A 230 11.15 -6.50 -10.47
CA GLU A 230 11.09 -7.26 -11.72
C GLU A 230 10.88 -6.38 -12.95
N GLN A 231 10.11 -5.30 -12.81
CA GLN A 231 9.65 -4.44 -13.91
C GLN A 231 9.76 -2.94 -13.55
N PRO A 232 10.91 -2.46 -13.02
CA PRO A 232 11.02 -1.10 -12.51
C PRO A 232 10.75 -0.03 -13.59
N GLU A 233 11.25 -0.26 -14.82
CA GLU A 233 11.07 0.68 -15.94
C GLU A 233 9.61 0.70 -16.40
N ALA A 234 8.95 -0.44 -16.51
CA ALA A 234 7.56 -0.54 -16.93
C ALA A 234 6.64 0.13 -15.90
N LEU A 235 6.88 -0.10 -14.61
CA LEU A 235 6.12 0.52 -13.53
C LEU A 235 6.36 2.02 -13.48
N ALA A 236 7.60 2.49 -13.63
CA ALA A 236 7.93 3.92 -13.69
C ALA A 236 7.28 4.61 -14.90
N ALA A 237 7.28 3.95 -16.06
CA ALA A 237 6.62 4.46 -17.27
C ALA A 237 5.10 4.57 -17.08
N LEU A 238 4.50 3.59 -16.40
CA LEU A 238 3.07 3.58 -16.10
C LEU A 238 2.68 4.73 -15.14
N ILE A 239 3.46 4.95 -14.07
CA ILE A 239 3.27 6.07 -13.15
C ILE A 239 3.41 7.40 -13.90
N ALA A 240 4.45 7.55 -14.73
CA ALA A 240 4.66 8.77 -15.50
C ALA A 240 3.56 9.01 -16.53
N LYS A 241 3.01 7.96 -17.16
CA LYS A 241 1.85 8.05 -18.06
C LYS A 241 0.61 8.53 -17.31
N PHE A 242 0.37 7.95 -16.15
CA PHE A 242 -0.73 8.32 -15.28
C PHE A 242 -0.63 9.80 -14.87
N GLU A 243 0.52 10.27 -14.39
CA GLU A 243 0.74 11.68 -14.02
C GLU A 243 0.53 12.64 -15.20
N ARG A 244 0.99 12.30 -16.41
CA ARG A 244 0.77 13.11 -17.62
C ARG A 244 -0.69 13.17 -18.05
N GLY A 245 -1.46 12.13 -17.76
CA GLY A 245 -2.88 12.05 -18.10
C GLY A 245 -3.68 13.19 -17.49
N PHE A 246 -3.48 13.47 -16.22
CA PHE A 246 -4.25 14.55 -15.56
C PHE A 246 -3.62 15.93 -15.65
N ALA A 247 -2.34 16.05 -16.00
CA ALA A 247 -1.80 17.37 -16.36
C ALA A 247 -2.53 18.01 -17.56
N LYS A 248 -3.16 17.18 -18.40
CA LYS A 248 -4.01 17.64 -19.52
C LYS A 248 -5.47 17.91 -19.11
N MET A 249 -5.90 17.41 -17.96
CA MET A 249 -7.29 17.54 -17.48
C MET A 249 -7.49 18.77 -16.57
N GLN A 250 -6.42 19.37 -16.05
CA GLN A 250 -6.54 20.62 -15.32
C GLN A 250 -6.78 21.76 -16.34
N PRO A 251 -7.87 22.54 -16.21
CA PRO A 251 -7.97 23.79 -16.96
C PRO A 251 -6.75 24.63 -16.62
N ALA A 252 -6.14 25.24 -17.63
CA ALA A 252 -5.07 26.20 -17.42
C ALA A 252 -5.52 27.14 -16.29
N ALA A 253 -4.72 27.25 -15.23
CA ALA A 253 -5.01 28.12 -14.10
C ALA A 253 -5.38 29.48 -14.68
N GLY A 254 -6.65 29.85 -14.48
CA GLY A 254 -7.24 30.99 -15.15
C GLY A 254 -6.45 32.24 -14.84
N SER A 255 -6.03 32.91 -15.87
CA SER A 255 -5.81 34.35 -15.86
C SER A 255 -7.06 35.03 -15.29
N VAL A 256 -6.99 35.45 -14.03
CA VAL A 256 -7.80 36.54 -13.49
C VAL A 256 -6.86 37.60 -13.01
#